data_52cc88f2dc77d2551b6ae81160db06df
#
_entry.id   52cc88f2dc77d2551b6ae81160db06df
#
_cell.length_a   1.000
_cell.length_b   1.000
_cell.length_c   1.000
_cell.angle_alpha   90.00
_cell.angle_beta   90.00
_cell.angle_gamma   90.00
#
_symmetry.space_group_name_H-M   'P 1'
#
loop_
_entity.id
_entity.type
_entity.pdbx_description
1 polymer ?
#
loop_
_entity_poly.entity_id
_entity_poly.type
_entity_poly.pdbx_seq_one_letter_code
_entity_poly.pdbx_strand_id
1 'polypeptide(L)'
;MMQMDDTHAFGKVMLDQFEWRDAQEGGAAAWDAQGWYGGDYNKLWVKTEGERLSGITRDASVDVLFDRVIGRWWDAQLGVRQDFGSGPARTWLAMGVQGLAPYWIDAEATLYVGDEGRVAARLKADYDLLITQRLILQPYGEANFYSKSDPRRGVGDGLSDLELSLRLRYEIRRQVAPYVGVAWFKRFGNAAAGEGSNEVELVAGLRAWF
;
A
#
# COMPACT_ATOMS: atom_id res chain seq x y z
N MET A 1 -15.14 36.89 20.88
CA MET A 1 -14.06 36.03 20.39
C MET A 1 -14.59 34.62 20.42
N MET A 2 -14.88 34.05 19.26
CA MET A 2 -15.15 32.60 19.19
C MET A 2 -13.82 31.88 19.46
N GLN A 3 -13.72 31.15 20.57
CA GLN A 3 -12.68 30.16 20.77
C GLN A 3 -13.00 29.03 19.78
N MET A 4 -12.23 28.90 18.71
CA MET A 4 -12.19 27.67 17.94
C MET A 4 -11.57 26.61 18.85
N ASP A 5 -12.35 25.62 19.19
CA ASP A 5 -11.90 24.48 19.99
C ASP A 5 -11.18 23.51 19.00
N ASP A 6 -9.86 23.70 18.86
CA ASP A 6 -8.99 22.88 17.96
C ASP A 6 -8.69 21.49 18.53
N THR A 7 -9.46 21.02 19.52
CA THR A 7 -9.22 19.76 20.22
C THR A 7 -10.04 18.58 19.71
N HIS A 8 -10.78 18.74 18.61
CA HIS A 8 -11.55 17.63 18.05
C HIS A 8 -10.65 16.63 17.35
N ALA A 9 -10.65 15.40 17.85
CA ALA A 9 -10.05 14.27 17.16
C ALA A 9 -11.04 13.66 16.15
N PHE A 10 -10.54 13.34 14.96
CA PHE A 10 -11.30 12.71 13.89
C PHE A 10 -10.68 11.36 13.57
N GLY A 11 -11.43 10.50 12.92
CA GLY A 11 -10.92 9.23 12.42
C GLY A 11 -11.51 8.93 11.06
N LYS A 12 -10.77 8.17 10.27
CA LYS A 12 -11.19 7.65 8.97
C LYS A 12 -10.67 6.24 8.82
N VAL A 13 -11.48 5.38 8.25
CA VAL A 13 -11.09 4.03 7.86
C VAL A 13 -11.28 3.90 6.36
N MET A 14 -10.28 3.38 5.67
CA MET A 14 -10.26 3.20 4.22
C MET A 14 -9.88 1.76 3.91
N LEU A 15 -10.63 1.17 3.02
CA LEU A 15 -10.33 -0.08 2.34
C LEU A 15 -9.97 0.30 0.91
N ASP A 16 -8.69 0.53 0.66
CA ASP A 16 -8.24 1.02 -0.64
C ASP A 16 -8.31 -0.07 -1.69
N GLN A 17 -8.01 -1.32 -1.29
CA GLN A 17 -8.12 -2.49 -2.14
C GLN A 17 -8.70 -3.65 -1.32
N PHE A 18 -9.72 -4.26 -1.84
CA PHE A 18 -10.15 -5.60 -1.49
C PHE A 18 -10.49 -6.29 -2.81
N GLU A 19 -9.53 -7.03 -3.34
CA GLU A 19 -9.59 -7.51 -4.71
C GLU A 19 -9.34 -9.01 -4.83
N TRP A 20 -10.00 -9.58 -5.78
CA TRP A 20 -9.68 -10.88 -6.33
C TRP A 20 -8.76 -10.69 -7.54
N ARG A 21 -7.71 -11.50 -7.60
CA ARG A 21 -6.71 -11.54 -8.66
C ARG A 21 -6.74 -12.88 -9.35
N ASP A 22 -6.73 -12.87 -10.69
CA ASP A 22 -6.62 -14.07 -11.51
C ASP A 22 -5.14 -14.40 -11.71
N ALA A 23 -4.53 -14.97 -10.67
CA ALA A 23 -3.14 -15.38 -10.68
C ALA A 23 -2.95 -16.74 -11.37
N GLN A 24 -1.79 -16.98 -11.99
CA GLN A 24 -1.49 -18.23 -12.72
C GLN A 24 -1.60 -19.50 -11.85
N GLU A 25 -1.40 -19.36 -10.55
CA GLU A 25 -1.49 -20.49 -9.58
C GLU A 25 -2.91 -20.66 -8.97
N GLY A 26 -3.92 -19.95 -9.49
CA GLY A 26 -5.29 -19.95 -8.97
C GLY A 26 -5.69 -18.57 -8.45
N GLY A 27 -6.96 -18.42 -8.04
CA GLY A 27 -7.46 -17.14 -7.54
C GLY A 27 -6.77 -16.71 -6.25
N ALA A 28 -6.27 -15.47 -6.23
CA ALA A 28 -5.75 -14.82 -5.05
C ALA A 28 -6.70 -13.75 -4.53
N ALA A 29 -6.71 -13.51 -3.22
CA ALA A 29 -7.40 -12.40 -2.60
C ALA A 29 -6.35 -11.45 -2.00
N ALA A 30 -6.38 -10.18 -2.39
CA ALA A 30 -5.50 -9.16 -1.86
C ALA A 30 -6.30 -8.08 -1.12
N TRP A 31 -5.68 -7.48 -0.10
CA TRP A 31 -6.26 -6.35 0.61
C TRP A 31 -5.20 -5.29 0.90
N ASP A 32 -5.63 -4.04 0.86
CA ASP A 32 -4.92 -2.87 1.38
C ASP A 32 -5.95 -2.03 2.13
N ALA A 33 -5.77 -1.91 3.43
CA ALA A 33 -6.67 -1.17 4.29
C ALA A 33 -5.87 -0.30 5.25
N GLN A 34 -6.39 0.89 5.51
CA GLN A 34 -5.76 1.82 6.41
C GLN A 34 -6.80 2.60 7.22
N GLY A 35 -6.37 3.08 8.36
CA GLY A 35 -7.19 3.95 9.18
C GLY A 35 -6.33 4.88 10.01
N TRP A 36 -6.87 6.04 10.30
CA TRP A 36 -6.19 6.98 11.16
C TRP A 36 -7.13 7.62 12.17
N TYR A 37 -6.57 8.04 13.28
CA TYR A 37 -7.23 8.78 14.33
C TYR A 37 -6.32 9.87 14.89
N GLY A 38 -6.83 11.09 15.04
CA GLY A 38 -6.05 12.19 15.61
C GLY A 38 -6.62 13.56 15.31
N GLY A 39 -5.82 14.58 15.56
CA GLY A 39 -6.14 15.98 15.26
C GLY A 39 -5.57 16.42 13.92
N ASP A 40 -5.59 17.72 13.69
CA ASP A 40 -5.17 18.33 12.42
C ASP A 40 -3.70 18.11 12.09
N TYR A 41 -2.82 18.09 13.10
CA TYR A 41 -1.37 18.04 12.91
C TYR A 41 -0.74 16.69 13.24
N ASN A 42 -1.36 15.92 14.13
CA ASN A 42 -0.80 14.65 14.59
C ASN A 42 -1.88 13.58 14.52
N LYS A 43 -1.55 12.44 13.91
CA LYS A 43 -2.45 11.32 13.73
C LYS A 43 -1.73 10.02 14.07
N LEU A 44 -2.47 9.06 14.54
CA LEU A 44 -2.04 7.67 14.61
C LEU A 44 -2.63 6.94 13.41
N TRP A 45 -1.76 6.35 12.59
CA TRP A 45 -2.14 5.54 11.44
C TRP A 45 -1.93 4.06 11.73
N VAL A 46 -2.86 3.27 11.26
CA VAL A 46 -2.72 1.81 11.16
C VAL A 46 -2.95 1.44 9.72
N LYS A 47 -1.98 0.80 9.08
CA LYS A 47 -2.07 0.28 7.71
C LYS A 47 -1.93 -1.24 7.75
N THR A 48 -2.64 -1.94 6.91
CA THR A 48 -2.50 -3.39 6.72
C THR A 48 -2.70 -3.75 5.27
N GLU A 49 -1.79 -4.53 4.76
CA GLU A 49 -1.83 -5.06 3.40
C GLU A 49 -1.51 -6.55 3.42
N GLY A 50 -1.95 -7.27 2.41
CA GLY A 50 -1.58 -8.67 2.28
C GLY A 50 -2.26 -9.36 1.12
N GLU A 51 -1.76 -10.57 0.87
CA GLU A 51 -2.24 -11.44 -0.18
C GLU A 51 -2.46 -12.86 0.34
N ARG A 52 -3.57 -13.44 -0.07
CA ARG A 52 -3.93 -14.82 0.25
C ARG A 52 -4.18 -15.60 -1.01
N LEU A 53 -3.37 -16.62 -1.26
CA LEU A 53 -3.50 -17.51 -2.40
C LEU A 53 -3.94 -18.89 -1.92
N SER A 54 -4.98 -19.46 -2.54
CA SER A 54 -5.50 -20.79 -2.24
C SER A 54 -5.72 -21.06 -0.74
N GLY A 55 -6.10 -20.02 0.02
CA GLY A 55 -6.37 -20.14 1.45
C GLY A 55 -5.16 -19.96 2.36
N ILE A 56 -3.96 -19.78 1.83
CA ILE A 56 -2.71 -19.53 2.57
C ILE A 56 -2.33 -18.08 2.43
N THR A 57 -2.07 -17.40 3.54
CA THR A 57 -1.54 -16.03 3.53
C THR A 57 -0.08 -16.09 3.11
N ARG A 58 0.23 -15.56 1.93
CA ARG A 58 1.60 -15.49 1.39
C ARG A 58 2.38 -14.39 2.07
N ASP A 59 1.86 -13.19 1.98
CA ASP A 59 2.41 -12.00 2.61
C ASP A 59 1.30 -11.21 3.29
N ALA A 60 1.61 -10.70 4.46
CA ALA A 60 0.76 -9.75 5.17
C ALA A 60 1.62 -8.83 6.03
N SER A 61 1.20 -7.61 6.19
CA SER A 61 1.87 -6.66 7.09
C SER A 61 0.88 -5.81 7.86
N VAL A 62 1.34 -5.32 8.99
CA VAL A 62 0.67 -4.30 9.78
C VAL A 62 1.68 -3.23 10.13
N ASP A 63 1.37 -2.00 9.80
CA ASP A 63 2.13 -0.81 10.16
C ASP A 63 1.35 0.00 11.21
N VAL A 64 2.03 0.44 12.27
CA VAL A 64 1.51 1.40 13.25
C VAL A 64 2.41 2.61 13.24
N LEU A 65 1.91 3.74 12.78
CA LEU A 65 2.70 4.91 12.46
C LEU A 65 2.15 6.15 13.19
N PHE A 66 3.04 6.90 13.80
CA PHE A 66 2.77 8.26 14.20
C PHE A 66 3.00 9.16 13.00
N ASP A 67 2.01 9.96 12.66
CA ASP A 67 1.96 10.84 11.51
C ASP A 67 1.91 12.28 11.96
N ARG A 68 2.72 13.12 11.33
CA ARG A 68 2.79 14.54 11.60
C ARG A 68 2.84 15.35 10.32
N VAL A 69 1.97 16.33 10.21
CA VAL A 69 1.98 17.32 9.13
C VAL A 69 3.27 18.13 9.18
N ILE A 70 4.08 18.05 8.12
CA ILE A 70 5.34 18.77 7.95
C ILE A 70 5.26 19.88 6.90
N GLY A 71 4.22 19.86 6.07
CA GLY A 71 4.02 20.85 5.03
C GLY A 71 2.56 20.89 4.59
N ARG A 72 2.26 21.77 3.65
CA ARG A 72 0.88 21.95 3.16
C ARG A 72 0.27 20.69 2.56
N TRP A 73 1.11 19.85 1.98
CA TRP A 73 0.72 18.67 1.20
C TRP A 73 1.44 17.41 1.64
N TRP A 74 2.26 17.48 2.70
CA TRP A 74 3.13 16.39 3.10
C TRP A 74 3.07 16.14 4.59
N ASP A 75 2.95 14.88 4.93
CA ASP A 75 3.01 14.35 6.28
C ASP A 75 4.25 13.46 6.42
N ALA A 76 4.91 13.53 7.57
CA ALA A 76 6.00 12.61 7.94
C ALA A 76 5.45 11.52 8.85
N GLN A 77 5.88 10.29 8.62
CA GLN A 77 5.46 9.12 9.38
C GLN A 77 6.65 8.43 10.04
N LEU A 78 6.45 8.00 11.28
CA LEU A 78 7.44 7.22 12.03
C LEU A 78 6.70 6.15 12.84
N GLY A 79 7.17 4.90 12.78
CA GLY A 79 6.54 3.83 13.54
C GLY A 79 7.16 2.48 13.33
N VAL A 80 6.34 1.44 13.45
CA VAL A 80 6.78 0.03 13.37
C VAL A 80 5.92 -0.70 12.35
N ARG A 81 6.57 -1.55 11.58
CA ARG A 81 5.92 -2.52 10.69
C ARG A 81 6.24 -3.92 11.17
N GLN A 82 5.25 -4.79 11.14
CA GLN A 82 5.38 -6.21 11.37
C GLN A 82 4.91 -6.98 10.14
N ASP A 83 5.82 -7.78 9.56
CA ASP A 83 5.51 -8.66 8.45
C ASP A 83 5.15 -10.05 8.97
N PHE A 84 4.15 -10.66 8.32
CA PHE A 84 3.66 -12.00 8.56
C PHE A 84 3.57 -12.78 7.23
N GLY A 85 3.17 -14.05 7.29
CA GLY A 85 2.89 -14.87 6.12
C GLY A 85 3.87 -16.02 5.92
N SER A 86 4.14 -16.38 4.67
CA SER A 86 5.06 -17.44 4.30
C SER A 86 6.49 -17.01 4.57
N GLY A 87 7.11 -17.56 5.61
CA GLY A 87 8.46 -17.22 6.00
C GLY A 87 8.55 -16.65 7.42
N PRO A 88 9.75 -16.28 7.89
CA PRO A 88 9.93 -15.75 9.23
C PRO A 88 9.26 -14.36 9.34
N ALA A 89 8.59 -14.12 10.46
CA ALA A 89 8.08 -12.79 10.80
C ALA A 89 9.25 -11.80 10.90
N ARG A 90 9.03 -10.56 10.42
CA ARG A 90 10.04 -9.49 10.45
C ARG A 90 9.44 -8.25 11.07
N THR A 91 10.20 -7.61 11.94
CA THR A 91 9.86 -6.32 12.54
C THR A 91 10.78 -5.24 11.98
N TRP A 92 10.20 -4.12 11.60
CA TRP A 92 10.90 -3.00 10.99
C TRP A 92 10.56 -1.71 11.72
N LEU A 93 11.53 -0.86 11.91
CA LEU A 93 11.31 0.56 12.16
C LEU A 93 10.96 1.20 10.82
N ALA A 94 9.82 1.88 10.73
CA ALA A 94 9.35 2.54 9.52
C ALA A 94 9.49 4.06 9.66
N MET A 95 10.05 4.71 8.64
CA MET A 95 10.18 6.15 8.53
C MET A 95 9.78 6.56 7.13
N GLY A 96 8.80 7.44 6.97
CA GLY A 96 8.28 7.78 5.66
C GLY A 96 7.75 9.18 5.55
N VAL A 97 7.40 9.52 4.33
CA VAL A 97 6.63 10.70 3.98
C VAL A 97 5.49 10.26 3.05
N GLN A 98 4.33 10.84 3.25
CA GLN A 98 3.20 10.69 2.35
C GLN A 98 2.58 12.04 2.03
N GLY A 99 1.97 12.15 0.87
CA GLY A 99 1.30 13.40 0.53
C GLY A 99 0.98 13.54 -0.94
N LEU A 100 0.53 14.73 -1.28
CA LEU A 100 0.11 15.07 -2.62
C LEU A 100 1.24 15.79 -3.37
N ALA A 101 1.82 15.09 -4.33
CA ALA A 101 2.86 15.63 -5.21
C ALA A 101 2.24 16.56 -6.29
N PRO A 102 3.05 17.31 -7.06
CA PRO A 102 2.56 18.07 -8.20
C PRO A 102 1.70 17.23 -9.14
N TYR A 103 0.69 17.87 -9.75
CA TYR A 103 -0.29 17.23 -10.63
C TYR A 103 -1.28 16.29 -9.91
N TRP A 104 -1.43 16.41 -8.58
CA TRP A 104 -2.37 15.65 -7.77
C TRP A 104 -2.07 14.14 -7.71
N ILE A 105 -0.79 13.80 -7.78
CA ILE A 105 -0.32 12.43 -7.60
C ILE A 105 -0.23 12.17 -6.09
N ASP A 106 -0.96 11.20 -5.58
CA ASP A 106 -0.75 10.66 -4.24
C ASP A 106 0.56 9.89 -4.23
N ALA A 107 1.47 10.25 -3.35
CA ALA A 107 2.80 9.66 -3.28
C ALA A 107 3.18 9.31 -1.85
N GLU A 108 3.79 8.14 -1.69
CA GLU A 108 4.34 7.65 -0.43
C GLU A 108 5.76 7.12 -0.66
N ALA A 109 6.67 7.49 0.22
CA ALA A 109 8.02 6.96 0.24
C ALA A 109 8.38 6.58 1.68
N THR A 110 8.63 5.28 1.92
CA THR A 110 8.91 4.74 3.25
C THR A 110 10.22 3.97 3.25
N LEU A 111 11.06 4.26 4.24
CA LEU A 111 12.29 3.54 4.55
C LEU A 111 12.03 2.63 5.75
N TYR A 112 12.47 1.39 5.66
CA TYR A 112 12.36 0.40 6.71
C TYR A 112 13.75 -0.04 7.17
N VAL A 113 13.95 -0.08 8.48
CA VAL A 113 15.19 -0.58 9.10
C VAL A 113 14.83 -1.75 10.00
N GLY A 114 15.31 -2.92 9.66
CA GLY A 114 15.04 -4.17 10.35
C GLY A 114 16.25 -4.70 11.12
N ASP A 115 16.08 -5.89 11.66
CA ASP A 115 17.14 -6.66 12.34
C ASP A 115 18.31 -7.00 11.38
N GLU A 116 19.44 -7.41 11.94
CA GLU A 116 20.65 -7.80 11.19
C GLU A 116 21.14 -6.74 10.18
N GLY A 117 20.80 -5.45 10.37
CA GLY A 117 21.16 -4.35 9.47
C GLY A 117 20.51 -4.47 8.10
N ARG A 118 19.32 -5.02 8.02
CA ARG A 118 18.46 -5.02 6.82
C ARG A 118 17.85 -3.65 6.65
N VAL A 119 17.86 -3.16 5.45
CA VAL A 119 17.20 -1.91 5.06
C VAL A 119 16.32 -2.20 3.85
N ALA A 120 15.12 -1.65 3.85
CA ALA A 120 14.21 -1.70 2.71
C ALA A 120 13.66 -0.30 2.43
N ALA A 121 13.26 -0.04 1.20
CA ALA A 121 12.58 1.17 0.80
C ALA A 121 11.38 0.81 -0.08
N ARG A 122 10.27 1.49 0.14
CA ARG A 122 9.05 1.37 -0.66
C ARG A 122 8.66 2.72 -1.22
N LEU A 123 8.30 2.72 -2.48
CA LEU A 123 7.74 3.87 -3.17
C LEU A 123 6.38 3.47 -3.73
N LYS A 124 5.35 4.24 -3.38
CA LYS A 124 3.99 4.11 -3.94
C LYS A 124 3.58 5.41 -4.61
N ALA A 125 2.87 5.32 -5.71
CA ALA A 125 2.25 6.47 -6.34
C ALA A 125 0.97 6.05 -7.05
N ASP A 126 -0.07 6.87 -6.93
CA ASP A 126 -1.30 6.71 -7.68
C ASP A 126 -1.90 8.05 -8.10
N TYR A 127 -2.79 7.99 -9.07
CA TYR A 127 -3.44 9.17 -9.61
C TYR A 127 -4.89 8.87 -9.98
N ASP A 128 -5.83 9.72 -9.56
CA ASP A 128 -7.24 9.61 -9.90
C ASP A 128 -7.57 10.43 -11.15
N LEU A 129 -7.67 9.77 -12.31
CA LEU A 129 -8.08 10.39 -13.57
C LEU A 129 -9.58 10.28 -13.75
N LEU A 130 -10.30 11.38 -13.55
CA LEU A 130 -11.76 11.43 -13.68
C LEU A 130 -12.17 11.44 -15.16
N ILE A 131 -12.62 10.30 -15.68
CA ILE A 131 -13.23 10.20 -17.02
C ILE A 131 -14.63 10.85 -16.99
N THR A 132 -15.36 10.59 -15.91
CA THR A 132 -16.64 11.24 -15.58
C THR A 132 -16.67 11.55 -14.09
N GLN A 133 -17.74 12.14 -13.58
CA GLN A 133 -17.91 12.39 -12.14
C GLN A 133 -17.95 11.12 -11.28
N ARG A 134 -18.15 9.95 -11.88
CA ARG A 134 -18.27 8.65 -11.19
C ARG A 134 -17.35 7.57 -11.74
N LEU A 135 -16.83 7.76 -12.94
CA LEU A 135 -15.94 6.80 -13.58
C LEU A 135 -14.52 7.35 -13.51
N ILE A 136 -13.66 6.66 -12.78
CA ILE A 136 -12.31 7.08 -12.46
C ILE A 136 -11.36 6.01 -12.95
N LEU A 137 -10.36 6.41 -13.71
CA LEU A 137 -9.24 5.56 -14.09
C LEU A 137 -8.07 5.85 -13.16
N GLN A 138 -7.59 4.83 -12.45
CA GLN A 138 -6.52 4.95 -11.47
C GLN A 138 -5.30 4.14 -11.91
N PRO A 139 -4.29 4.78 -12.52
CA PRO A 139 -2.96 4.22 -12.59
C PRO A 139 -2.34 4.18 -11.19
N TYR A 140 -1.66 3.09 -10.88
CA TYR A 140 -0.96 2.84 -9.63
C TYR A 140 0.39 2.22 -9.91
N GLY A 141 1.38 2.57 -9.12
CA GLY A 141 2.71 1.99 -9.16
C GLY A 141 3.30 1.83 -7.78
N GLU A 142 3.94 0.68 -7.54
CA GLU A 142 4.68 0.39 -6.32
C GLU A 142 6.02 -0.25 -6.67
N ALA A 143 7.09 0.18 -5.98
CA ALA A 143 8.42 -0.39 -6.12
C ALA A 143 9.03 -0.65 -4.75
N ASN A 144 9.51 -1.87 -4.56
CA ASN A 144 10.14 -2.33 -3.32
C ASN A 144 11.63 -2.62 -3.53
N PHE A 145 12.45 -2.04 -2.66
CA PHE A 145 13.90 -2.17 -2.67
C PHE A 145 14.37 -2.77 -1.36
N TYR A 146 15.33 -3.69 -1.42
CA TYR A 146 15.91 -4.30 -0.24
C TYR A 146 17.44 -4.30 -0.32
N SER A 147 18.10 -4.06 0.81
CA SER A 147 19.56 -4.09 0.89
C SER A 147 20.15 -5.48 0.92
N LYS A 148 19.35 -6.48 1.30
CA LYS A 148 19.73 -7.89 1.41
C LYS A 148 18.60 -8.78 0.92
N SER A 149 18.94 -9.83 0.19
CA SER A 149 17.98 -10.85 -0.22
C SER A 149 17.47 -11.66 0.98
N ASP A 150 16.20 -12.07 0.94
CA ASP A 150 15.60 -13.04 1.85
C ASP A 150 14.84 -14.10 1.04
N PRO A 151 15.53 -15.19 0.60
CA PRO A 151 14.90 -16.21 -0.22
C PRO A 151 13.72 -16.90 0.45
N ARG A 152 13.66 -16.92 1.81
CA ARG A 152 12.53 -17.51 2.54
C ARG A 152 11.25 -16.68 2.42
N ARG A 153 11.38 -15.42 2.05
CA ARG A 153 10.27 -14.51 1.78
C ARG A 153 10.11 -14.16 0.30
N GLY A 154 10.92 -14.74 -0.57
CA GLY A 154 10.91 -14.41 -2.00
C GLY A 154 11.41 -13.00 -2.31
N VAL A 155 12.25 -12.41 -1.46
CA VAL A 155 12.75 -11.04 -1.58
C VAL A 155 14.16 -11.05 -2.20
N GLY A 156 14.35 -10.26 -3.26
CA GLY A 156 15.65 -10.03 -3.90
C GLY A 156 16.37 -8.82 -3.31
N ASP A 157 17.66 -8.70 -3.56
CA ASP A 157 18.46 -7.51 -3.26
C ASP A 157 18.39 -6.46 -4.38
N GLY A 158 18.49 -5.20 -4.02
CA GLY A 158 18.25 -4.07 -4.93
C GLY A 158 16.75 -3.84 -5.16
N LEU A 159 16.34 -3.57 -6.39
CA LEU A 159 14.92 -3.57 -6.77
C LEU A 159 14.42 -5.02 -6.74
N SER A 160 13.59 -5.33 -5.76
CA SER A 160 13.06 -6.67 -5.55
C SER A 160 11.83 -6.94 -6.40
N ASP A 161 10.90 -6.00 -6.39
CA ASP A 161 9.63 -6.13 -7.09
C ASP A 161 9.07 -4.78 -7.52
N LEU A 162 8.26 -4.82 -8.56
CA LEU A 162 7.54 -3.70 -9.13
C LEU A 162 6.12 -4.14 -9.47
N GLU A 163 5.13 -3.41 -8.97
CA GLU A 163 3.74 -3.49 -9.40
C GLU A 163 3.37 -2.25 -10.19
N LEU A 164 2.77 -2.45 -11.36
CA LEU A 164 2.08 -1.40 -12.10
C LEU A 164 0.67 -1.87 -12.38
N SER A 165 -0.32 -1.05 -12.06
CA SER A 165 -1.70 -1.43 -12.32
C SER A 165 -2.54 -0.27 -12.84
N LEU A 166 -3.61 -0.63 -13.54
CA LEU A 166 -4.59 0.29 -14.06
C LEU A 166 -5.97 -0.22 -13.67
N ARG A 167 -6.64 0.52 -12.80
CA ARG A 167 -7.96 0.17 -12.26
C ARG A 167 -9.01 1.13 -12.76
N LEU A 168 -10.12 0.62 -13.28
CA LEU A 168 -11.29 1.40 -13.67
C LEU A 168 -12.33 1.27 -12.57
N ARG A 169 -12.53 2.35 -11.82
CA ARG A 169 -13.39 2.42 -10.65
C ARG A 169 -14.70 3.15 -10.99
N TYR A 170 -15.83 2.60 -10.54
CA TYR A 170 -17.14 3.24 -10.67
C TYR A 170 -17.72 3.57 -9.29
N GLU A 171 -17.89 4.85 -8.98
CA GLU A 171 -18.46 5.32 -7.72
C GLU A 171 -19.99 5.15 -7.73
N ILE A 172 -20.49 4.06 -7.16
CA ILE A 172 -21.94 3.88 -6.89
C ILE A 172 -22.37 4.93 -5.86
N ARG A 173 -21.57 5.05 -4.80
CA ARG A 173 -21.56 6.14 -3.82
C ARG A 173 -20.13 6.59 -3.65
N ARG A 174 -19.91 7.82 -3.17
CA ARG A 174 -18.54 8.29 -2.90
C ARG A 174 -17.76 7.38 -1.97
N GLN A 175 -18.47 6.71 -1.06
CA GLN A 175 -17.91 5.82 -0.04
C GLN A 175 -17.69 4.38 -0.51
N VAL A 176 -18.31 3.98 -1.63
CA VAL A 176 -18.27 2.59 -2.11
C VAL A 176 -18.15 2.58 -3.63
N ALA A 177 -17.07 2.01 -4.11
CA ALA A 177 -16.73 1.97 -5.52
C ALA A 177 -16.15 0.61 -5.92
N PRO A 178 -16.91 -0.24 -6.62
CA PRO A 178 -16.34 -1.41 -7.28
C PRO A 178 -15.40 -0.98 -8.41
N TYR A 179 -14.42 -1.83 -8.71
CA TYR A 179 -13.50 -1.64 -9.80
C TYR A 179 -13.11 -2.94 -10.47
N VAL A 180 -12.63 -2.81 -11.70
CA VAL A 180 -11.95 -3.85 -12.46
C VAL A 180 -10.66 -3.28 -13.01
N GLY A 181 -9.68 -4.12 -13.27
CA GLY A 181 -8.40 -3.62 -13.76
C GLY A 181 -7.46 -4.71 -14.21
N VAL A 182 -6.25 -4.25 -14.53
CA VAL A 182 -5.11 -5.10 -14.87
C VAL A 182 -3.95 -4.70 -13.99
N ALA A 183 -3.28 -5.67 -13.39
CA ALA A 183 -2.06 -5.49 -12.64
C ALA A 183 -0.92 -6.26 -13.30
N TRP A 184 0.22 -5.63 -13.39
CA TRP A 184 1.46 -6.22 -13.87
C TRP A 184 2.47 -6.24 -12.73
N PHE A 185 2.95 -7.44 -12.42
CA PHE A 185 3.93 -7.69 -11.38
C PHE A 185 5.23 -8.15 -12.01
N LYS A 186 6.33 -7.62 -11.52
CA LYS A 186 7.66 -8.07 -11.92
C LYS A 186 8.57 -8.18 -10.71
N ARG A 187 9.15 -9.37 -10.53
CA ARG A 187 10.20 -9.64 -9.55
C ARG A 187 11.56 -9.61 -10.22
N PHE A 188 12.57 -9.14 -9.51
CA PHE A 188 13.92 -8.96 -10.03
C PHE A 188 14.94 -9.73 -9.21
N GLY A 189 16.14 -9.95 -9.77
CA GLY A 189 17.25 -10.57 -9.08
C GLY A 189 16.94 -11.97 -8.56
N ASN A 190 17.35 -12.26 -7.34
CA ASN A 190 17.13 -13.55 -6.69
C ASN A 190 15.66 -13.83 -6.37
N ALA A 191 14.82 -12.82 -6.32
CA ALA A 191 13.36 -12.97 -6.19
C ALA A 191 12.72 -13.54 -7.47
N ALA A 192 13.37 -13.35 -8.62
CA ALA A 192 12.91 -13.83 -9.92
C ALA A 192 13.27 -15.31 -10.21
N ALA A 193 13.95 -16.01 -9.31
CA ALA A 193 14.40 -17.38 -9.51
C ALA A 193 13.26 -18.45 -9.46
N GLY A 194 12.00 -18.01 -9.21
CA GLY A 194 10.80 -18.85 -9.20
C GLY A 194 9.87 -18.59 -10.39
N GLU A 195 8.86 -19.45 -10.54
CA GLU A 195 7.71 -19.20 -11.40
C GLU A 195 7.00 -17.93 -10.92
N GLY A 196 6.46 -17.10 -11.85
CA GLY A 196 5.76 -15.85 -11.51
C GLY A 196 6.65 -14.61 -11.40
N SER A 197 7.83 -14.63 -12.03
CA SER A 197 8.72 -13.47 -12.05
C SER A 197 8.22 -12.29 -12.89
N ASN A 198 7.25 -12.53 -13.78
CA ASN A 198 6.64 -11.52 -14.65
C ASN A 198 5.21 -11.97 -14.98
N GLU A 199 4.23 -11.37 -14.30
CA GLU A 199 2.84 -11.76 -14.37
C GLU A 199 1.95 -10.58 -14.72
N VAL A 200 0.90 -10.85 -15.50
CA VAL A 200 -0.20 -9.93 -15.74
C VAL A 200 -1.46 -10.57 -15.23
N GLU A 201 -2.14 -9.91 -14.33
CA GLU A 201 -3.33 -10.40 -13.65
C GLU A 201 -4.53 -9.50 -13.94
N LEU A 202 -5.69 -10.13 -14.13
CA LEU A 202 -6.96 -9.43 -14.08
C LEU A 202 -7.37 -9.27 -12.62
N VAL A 203 -7.78 -8.07 -12.26
CA VAL A 203 -8.21 -7.74 -10.90
C VAL A 203 -9.64 -7.23 -10.90
N ALA A 204 -10.39 -7.63 -9.87
CA ALA A 204 -11.72 -7.12 -9.62
C ALA A 204 -11.90 -6.93 -8.11
N GLY A 205 -12.38 -5.77 -7.69
CA GLY A 205 -12.41 -5.47 -6.27
C GLY A 205 -13.37 -4.35 -5.89
N LEU A 206 -13.25 -3.98 -4.62
CA LEU A 206 -14.05 -2.95 -3.98
C LEU A 206 -13.13 -1.98 -3.23
N ARG A 207 -13.36 -0.69 -3.40
CA ARG A 207 -12.85 0.38 -2.55
C ARG A 207 -13.97 0.92 -1.69
N ALA A 208 -13.71 1.13 -0.40
CA ALA A 208 -14.68 1.73 0.52
C ALA A 208 -13.97 2.63 1.54
N TRP A 209 -14.70 3.65 2.07
CA TRP A 209 -14.20 4.46 3.19
C TRP A 209 -15.35 4.94 4.08
N PHE A 210 -15.05 5.13 5.36
CA PHE A 210 -15.99 5.50 6.41
C PHE A 210 -15.36 6.51 7.38
#